data_711ea23cc138375b146202ffb1139023
#
_entry.id   711ea23cc138375b146202ffb1139023
#
_cell.length_a   1.000
_cell.length_b   1.000
_cell.length_c   1.000
_cell.angle_alpha   90.00
_cell.angle_beta   90.00
_cell.angle_gamma   90.00
#
_symmetry.space_group_name_H-M   'P 1'
#
loop_
_entity.id
_entity.type
_entity.pdbx_description
1 polymer ?
#
loop_
_entity_poly.entity_id
_entity_poly.type
_entity_poly.pdbx_seq_one_letter_code
_entity_poly.pdbx_strand_id
1 'polypeptide(L)'
;GLGGGPDDNAFAPANFIRGFMNTGPQGLPTGVVLKPKKGVDMAEFEAVLRQKFRTYRGLKPDDIDNFFINKMSSFTEMIDETIGMMNLVGWIVGGFSILVGGFGIANIMFVSVKERTSLIGVQKSLGAKNQFILFQFLFEAVLLAIIGGLFGLIFVWLTTFAVNAATDDFNFVLSLKNVVIGLGISFVVGLLSGIIPASSAANLNPVEAIRAGQ
;
A
#
# COMPACT_ATOMS: atom_id res chain seq x y z
N GLY A 1 -16.52 -20.52 -8.36
CA GLY A 1 -16.78 -19.42 -9.26
C GLY A 1 -17.84 -18.52 -8.68
N LEU A 2 -17.45 -17.37 -8.13
CA LEU A 2 -18.39 -16.31 -7.77
C LEU A 2 -18.33 -15.27 -8.89
N GLY A 3 -19.27 -15.38 -9.85
CA GLY A 3 -19.54 -14.32 -10.78
C GLY A 3 -19.26 -14.69 -12.24
N GLY A 4 -20.28 -15.17 -12.91
CA GLY A 4 -20.38 -15.01 -14.34
C GLY A 4 -20.40 -13.51 -14.65
N GLY A 5 -19.56 -13.06 -15.58
CA GLY A 5 -19.65 -11.71 -16.12
C GLY A 5 -21.02 -11.44 -16.75
N PRO A 6 -21.34 -10.19 -17.12
CA PRO A 6 -22.58 -9.90 -17.86
C PRO A 6 -22.76 -10.77 -19.10
N ASP A 7 -21.67 -11.27 -19.66
CA ASP A 7 -21.63 -12.10 -20.88
C ASP A 7 -22.00 -13.56 -20.63
N ASP A 8 -21.96 -14.03 -19.38
CA ASP A 8 -22.35 -15.38 -18.96
C ASP A 8 -23.84 -15.49 -18.61
N ASN A 9 -24.58 -14.38 -18.63
CA ASN A 9 -25.98 -14.33 -18.26
C ASN A 9 -26.87 -14.23 -19.47
N ALA A 10 -27.82 -15.18 -19.61
CA ALA A 10 -28.87 -15.09 -20.57
C ALA A 10 -30.01 -14.20 -20.08
N PHE A 11 -30.36 -13.18 -20.83
CA PHE A 11 -31.49 -12.29 -20.55
C PHE A 11 -32.73 -12.79 -21.28
N ALA A 12 -33.80 -13.01 -20.56
CA ALA A 12 -35.09 -13.36 -21.13
C ALA A 12 -36.23 -12.52 -20.53
N PRO A 13 -37.30 -12.22 -21.26
CA PRO A 13 -38.46 -11.52 -20.73
C PRO A 13 -39.06 -12.25 -19.54
N ALA A 14 -39.39 -11.51 -18.47
CA ALA A 14 -39.91 -12.08 -17.21
C ALA A 14 -41.16 -12.96 -17.44
N ASN A 15 -42.02 -12.59 -18.38
CA ASN A 15 -43.22 -13.37 -18.75
C ASN A 15 -42.88 -14.69 -19.40
N PHE A 16 -41.78 -14.79 -20.17
CA PHE A 16 -41.31 -16.03 -20.76
C PHE A 16 -40.78 -16.98 -19.67
N ILE A 17 -39.98 -16.47 -18.74
CA ILE A 17 -39.41 -17.25 -17.62
C ILE A 17 -40.54 -17.81 -16.74
N ARG A 18 -41.60 -17.02 -16.45
CA ARG A 18 -42.74 -17.44 -15.64
C ARG A 18 -43.53 -18.62 -16.28
N GLY A 19 -43.42 -18.80 -17.59
CA GLY A 19 -44.05 -19.94 -18.28
C GLY A 19 -43.33 -21.28 -18.09
N PHE A 20 -42.03 -21.25 -17.74
CA PHE A 20 -41.21 -22.46 -17.61
C PHE A 20 -40.75 -22.74 -16.19
N MET A 21 -40.66 -21.70 -15.37
CA MET A 21 -40.13 -21.80 -14.01
C MET A 21 -41.15 -21.27 -12.99
N ASN A 22 -41.33 -22.02 -11.90
CA ASN A 22 -42.15 -21.54 -10.80
C ASN A 22 -41.42 -20.38 -10.06
N THR A 23 -41.88 -19.15 -10.29
CA THR A 23 -41.39 -17.92 -9.68
C THR A 23 -42.22 -17.49 -8.46
N GLY A 24 -43.04 -18.42 -7.90
CA GLY A 24 -43.82 -18.17 -6.69
C GLY A 24 -43.00 -18.21 -5.40
N PRO A 25 -43.67 -18.10 -4.23
CA PRO A 25 -42.98 -18.08 -2.93
C PRO A 25 -42.12 -19.29 -2.62
N GLN A 26 -42.33 -20.42 -3.30
CA GLN A 26 -41.54 -21.64 -3.18
C GLN A 26 -40.65 -21.91 -4.42
N GLY A 27 -40.61 -20.98 -5.37
CA GLY A 27 -39.83 -21.09 -6.58
C GLY A 27 -38.47 -20.41 -6.51
N LEU A 28 -37.88 -20.12 -7.67
CA LEU A 28 -36.61 -19.40 -7.76
C LEU A 28 -36.73 -18.02 -7.11
N PRO A 29 -35.75 -17.63 -6.29
CA PRO A 29 -35.76 -16.31 -5.67
C PRO A 29 -35.68 -15.22 -6.75
N THR A 30 -36.70 -14.36 -6.79
CA THR A 30 -36.71 -13.19 -7.68
C THR A 30 -36.08 -12.01 -6.98
N GLY A 31 -35.05 -11.44 -7.55
CA GLY A 31 -34.40 -10.23 -7.05
C GLY A 31 -34.71 -9.02 -7.94
N VAL A 32 -34.83 -7.85 -7.33
CA VAL A 32 -34.92 -6.57 -8.02
C VAL A 32 -33.67 -5.77 -7.67
N VAL A 33 -32.91 -5.39 -8.69
CA VAL A 33 -31.74 -4.53 -8.50
C VAL A 33 -32.15 -3.08 -8.67
N LEU A 34 -31.93 -2.29 -7.64
CA LEU A 34 -32.26 -0.86 -7.60
C LEU A 34 -30.99 -0.05 -7.48
N LYS A 35 -30.84 0.98 -8.33
CA LYS A 35 -29.73 1.91 -8.26
C LYS A 35 -30.28 3.29 -7.83
N PRO A 36 -29.87 3.80 -6.65
CA PRO A 36 -30.27 5.15 -6.22
C PRO A 36 -29.61 6.22 -7.11
N LYS A 37 -30.20 7.39 -7.14
CA LYS A 37 -29.60 8.56 -7.80
C LYS A 37 -28.35 9.00 -7.02
N LYS A 38 -27.41 9.63 -7.71
CA LYS A 38 -26.21 10.20 -7.07
C LYS A 38 -26.61 11.23 -6.00
N GLY A 39 -26.00 11.13 -4.83
CA GLY A 39 -26.21 12.07 -3.72
C GLY A 39 -27.35 11.70 -2.75
N VAL A 40 -28.00 10.56 -2.91
CA VAL A 40 -28.97 10.03 -1.97
C VAL A 40 -28.27 9.27 -0.86
N ASP A 41 -28.62 9.55 0.40
CA ASP A 41 -28.14 8.76 1.55
C ASP A 41 -28.68 7.33 1.47
N MET A 42 -27.80 6.36 1.57
CA MET A 42 -28.16 4.94 1.45
C MET A 42 -29.00 4.44 2.61
N ALA A 43 -28.83 4.99 3.82
CA ALA A 43 -29.61 4.59 4.97
C ALA A 43 -31.07 5.09 4.85
N GLU A 44 -31.24 6.33 4.41
CA GLU A 44 -32.56 6.91 4.14
C GLU A 44 -33.25 6.18 2.98
N PHE A 45 -32.50 5.90 1.90
CA PHE A 45 -33.04 5.14 0.76
C PHE A 45 -33.52 3.75 1.18
N GLU A 46 -32.75 3.03 1.98
CA GLU A 46 -33.13 1.71 2.49
C GLU A 46 -34.39 1.78 3.35
N ALA A 47 -34.48 2.75 4.26
CA ALA A 47 -35.64 2.91 5.13
C ALA A 47 -36.93 3.16 4.30
N VAL A 48 -36.86 4.06 3.33
CA VAL A 48 -37.97 4.36 2.42
C VAL A 48 -38.31 3.14 1.55
N LEU A 49 -37.31 2.43 1.07
CA LEU A 49 -37.51 1.23 0.24
C LEU A 49 -38.18 0.13 1.06
N ARG A 50 -37.70 -0.13 2.27
CA ARG A 50 -38.26 -1.12 3.20
C ARG A 50 -39.73 -0.81 3.50
N GLN A 51 -40.04 0.44 3.80
CA GLN A 51 -41.42 0.86 4.07
C GLN A 51 -42.33 0.65 2.85
N LYS A 52 -41.87 1.02 1.64
CA LYS A 52 -42.62 0.80 0.40
C LYS A 52 -42.85 -0.67 0.11
N PHE A 53 -41.84 -1.51 0.30
CA PHE A 53 -41.98 -2.95 0.11
C PHE A 53 -42.92 -3.59 1.11
N ARG A 54 -42.89 -3.18 2.42
CA ARG A 54 -43.83 -3.63 3.42
C ARG A 54 -45.27 -3.29 3.02
N THR A 55 -45.52 -2.05 2.60
CA THR A 55 -46.82 -1.59 2.11
C THR A 55 -47.28 -2.40 0.89
N TYR A 56 -46.38 -2.59 -0.10
CA TYR A 56 -46.72 -3.36 -1.30
C TYR A 56 -47.05 -4.82 -1.01
N ARG A 57 -46.36 -5.42 -0.04
CA ARG A 57 -46.60 -6.79 0.40
C ARG A 57 -47.76 -6.93 1.41
N GLY A 58 -48.39 -5.83 1.83
CA GLY A 58 -49.48 -5.83 2.80
C GLY A 58 -49.10 -6.29 4.20
N LEU A 59 -47.82 -6.12 4.58
CA LEU A 59 -47.32 -6.47 5.90
C LEU A 59 -47.82 -5.47 6.96
N LYS A 60 -48.29 -5.97 8.11
CA LYS A 60 -48.65 -5.16 9.26
C LYS A 60 -47.37 -4.58 9.93
N PRO A 61 -47.49 -3.50 10.73
CA PRO A 61 -46.36 -2.92 11.44
C PRO A 61 -45.55 -3.93 12.27
N ASP A 62 -46.20 -4.91 12.89
CA ASP A 62 -45.58 -5.91 13.78
C ASP A 62 -45.13 -7.19 13.04
N ASP A 63 -45.40 -7.31 11.74
CA ASP A 63 -45.03 -8.49 10.98
C ASP A 63 -43.52 -8.47 10.65
N ILE A 64 -42.90 -9.66 10.64
CA ILE A 64 -41.52 -9.85 10.22
C ILE A 64 -41.42 -9.65 8.71
N ASP A 65 -40.36 -8.97 8.22
CA ASP A 65 -40.12 -8.79 6.82
C ASP A 65 -39.94 -10.14 6.12
N ASN A 66 -40.70 -10.37 5.05
CA ASN A 66 -40.60 -11.56 4.21
C ASN A 66 -39.77 -11.34 2.94
N PHE A 67 -38.88 -10.34 3.00
CA PHE A 67 -37.93 -9.98 1.94
C PHE A 67 -36.59 -9.53 2.55
N PHE A 68 -35.54 -9.66 1.76
CA PHE A 68 -34.20 -9.22 2.16
C PHE A 68 -33.74 -8.08 1.26
N ILE A 69 -33.12 -7.06 1.85
CA ILE A 69 -32.47 -5.98 1.13
C ILE A 69 -30.96 -6.20 1.27
N ASN A 70 -30.32 -6.64 0.17
CA ASN A 70 -28.87 -6.79 0.13
C ASN A 70 -28.26 -5.51 -0.45
N LYS A 71 -27.34 -4.90 0.28
CA LYS A 71 -26.59 -3.74 -0.17
C LYS A 71 -25.27 -4.21 -0.78
N MET A 72 -25.02 -3.83 -2.00
CA MET A 72 -23.69 -4.01 -2.60
C MET A 72 -22.64 -3.17 -1.86
N SER A 73 -23.05 -2.02 -1.27
CA SER A 73 -22.17 -1.17 -0.45
C SER A 73 -21.62 -1.89 0.76
N SER A 74 -22.40 -2.71 1.46
CA SER A 74 -21.93 -3.47 2.64
C SER A 74 -20.81 -4.46 2.26
N PHE A 75 -20.89 -5.07 1.08
CA PHE A 75 -19.81 -5.92 0.58
C PHE A 75 -18.56 -5.10 0.23
N THR A 76 -18.75 -3.95 -0.38
CA THR A 76 -17.64 -3.02 -0.68
C THR A 76 -16.99 -2.50 0.61
N GLU A 77 -17.78 -2.14 1.63
CA GLU A 77 -17.29 -1.71 2.94
C GLU A 77 -16.45 -2.80 3.62
N MET A 78 -16.89 -4.08 3.60
CA MET A 78 -16.09 -5.20 4.11
C MET A 78 -14.76 -5.36 3.36
N ILE A 79 -14.76 -5.20 2.05
CA ILE A 79 -13.54 -5.24 1.24
C ILE A 79 -12.63 -4.08 1.62
N ASP A 80 -13.17 -2.87 1.71
CA ASP A 80 -12.40 -1.66 2.05
C ASP A 80 -11.79 -1.75 3.46
N GLU A 81 -12.54 -2.27 4.44
CA GLU A 81 -12.02 -2.54 5.80
C GLU A 81 -10.90 -3.59 5.77
N THR A 82 -11.08 -4.67 5.01
CA THR A 82 -10.06 -5.72 4.87
C THR A 82 -8.79 -5.16 4.23
N ILE A 83 -8.93 -4.41 3.13
CA ILE A 83 -7.81 -3.75 2.45
C ILE A 83 -7.15 -2.73 3.38
N GLY A 84 -7.95 -1.97 4.15
CA GLY A 84 -7.45 -1.02 5.15
C GLY A 84 -6.59 -1.70 6.22
N MET A 85 -7.04 -2.85 6.72
CA MET A 85 -6.29 -3.65 7.70
C MET A 85 -5.00 -4.23 7.08
N MET A 86 -5.07 -4.76 5.86
CA MET A 86 -3.88 -5.26 5.14
C MET A 86 -2.85 -4.14 4.91
N ASN A 87 -3.30 -2.94 4.55
CA ASN A 87 -2.44 -1.78 4.40
C ASN A 87 -1.79 -1.38 5.72
N LEU A 88 -2.53 -1.39 6.84
CA LEU A 88 -1.98 -1.10 8.16
C LEU A 88 -0.86 -2.08 8.54
N VAL A 89 -1.09 -3.37 8.37
CA VAL A 89 -0.06 -4.41 8.61
C VAL A 89 1.14 -4.20 7.70
N GLY A 90 0.91 -3.90 6.42
CA GLY A 90 1.96 -3.58 5.46
C GLY A 90 2.81 -2.38 5.88
N TRP A 91 2.18 -1.30 6.38
CA TRP A 91 2.90 -0.14 6.89
C TRP A 91 3.71 -0.44 8.16
N ILE A 92 3.18 -1.26 9.07
CA ILE A 92 3.91 -1.67 10.29
C ILE A 92 5.13 -2.51 9.92
N VAL A 93 4.95 -3.57 9.14
CA VAL A 93 6.06 -4.46 8.73
C VAL A 93 7.08 -3.70 7.88
N GLY A 94 6.61 -2.90 6.92
CA GLY A 94 7.46 -2.06 6.08
C GLY A 94 8.24 -1.03 6.89
N GLY A 95 7.59 -0.37 7.86
CA GLY A 95 8.21 0.59 8.75
C GLY A 95 9.35 -0.01 9.58
N PHE A 96 9.13 -1.17 10.19
CA PHE A 96 10.19 -1.89 10.91
C PHE A 96 11.33 -2.32 9.97
N SER A 97 11.01 -2.81 8.78
CA SER A 97 12.01 -3.18 7.77
C SER A 97 12.89 -1.98 7.37
N ILE A 98 12.29 -0.82 7.19
CA ILE A 98 12.99 0.44 6.89
C ILE A 98 13.91 0.84 8.04
N LEU A 99 13.46 0.73 9.29
CA LEU A 99 14.29 1.02 10.46
C LEU A 99 15.51 0.10 10.52
N VAL A 100 15.31 -1.21 10.37
CA VAL A 100 16.42 -2.18 10.37
C VAL A 100 17.40 -1.90 9.22
N GLY A 101 16.90 -1.62 8.02
CA GLY A 101 17.72 -1.24 6.87
C GLY A 101 18.50 0.06 7.11
N GLY A 102 17.86 1.07 7.71
CA GLY A 102 18.48 2.33 8.09
C GLY A 102 19.62 2.16 9.12
N PHE A 103 19.42 1.32 10.12
CA PHE A 103 20.48 0.96 11.06
C PHE A 103 21.63 0.22 10.37
N GLY A 104 21.33 -0.64 9.37
CA GLY A 104 22.35 -1.29 8.56
C GLY A 104 23.22 -0.29 7.82
N ILE A 105 22.62 0.72 7.16
CA ILE A 105 23.34 1.79 6.48
C ILE A 105 24.19 2.59 7.47
N ALA A 106 23.62 2.98 8.62
CA ALA A 106 24.35 3.72 9.63
C ALA A 106 25.59 2.95 10.15
N ASN A 107 25.43 1.64 10.39
CA ASN A 107 26.53 0.78 10.85
C ASN A 107 27.66 0.68 9.80
N ILE A 108 27.32 0.47 8.53
CA ILE A 108 28.29 0.45 7.42
C ILE A 108 29.01 1.80 7.35
N MET A 109 28.28 2.90 7.48
CA MET A 109 28.87 4.25 7.44
C MET A 109 29.79 4.53 8.64
N PHE A 110 29.46 4.05 9.84
CA PHE A 110 30.36 4.16 11.00
C PHE A 110 31.67 3.38 10.77
N VAL A 111 31.59 2.20 10.18
CA VAL A 111 32.79 1.43 9.83
C VAL A 111 33.60 2.17 8.75
N SER A 112 32.95 2.65 7.69
CA SER A 112 33.61 3.41 6.62
C SER A 112 34.32 4.66 7.14
N VAL A 113 33.70 5.42 8.07
CA VAL A 113 34.32 6.58 8.71
C VAL A 113 35.54 6.17 9.51
N LYS A 114 35.49 5.06 10.29
CA LYS A 114 36.62 4.57 11.08
C LYS A 114 37.79 4.15 10.19
N GLU A 115 37.53 3.41 9.13
CA GLU A 115 38.56 2.97 8.17
C GLU A 115 39.25 4.13 7.46
N ARG A 116 38.49 5.23 7.18
CA ARG A 116 39.00 6.42 6.50
C ARG A 116 39.40 7.56 7.44
N THR A 117 39.50 7.32 8.76
CA THR A 117 39.80 8.37 9.76
C THR A 117 41.07 9.11 9.44
N SER A 118 42.16 8.41 9.11
CA SER A 118 43.46 9.04 8.75
C SER A 118 43.34 9.93 7.52
N LEU A 119 42.62 9.48 6.51
CA LEU A 119 42.40 10.23 5.26
C LEU A 119 41.57 11.50 5.50
N ILE A 120 40.56 11.43 6.39
CA ILE A 120 39.78 12.59 6.84
C ILE A 120 40.69 13.58 7.58
N GLY A 121 41.59 13.08 8.44
CA GLY A 121 42.59 13.90 9.12
C GLY A 121 43.49 14.67 8.17
N VAL A 122 43.99 14.01 7.11
CA VAL A 122 44.80 14.66 6.05
C VAL A 122 43.99 15.71 5.29
N GLN A 123 42.74 15.39 4.89
CA GLN A 123 41.87 16.34 4.19
C GLN A 123 41.66 17.61 5.01
N LYS A 124 41.42 17.46 6.32
CA LYS A 124 41.20 18.59 7.24
C LYS A 124 42.48 19.40 7.49
N SER A 125 43.64 18.74 7.55
CA SER A 125 44.92 19.44 7.72
C SER A 125 45.27 20.28 6.49
N LEU A 126 44.76 19.88 5.30
CA LEU A 126 44.87 20.64 4.04
C LEU A 126 43.78 21.73 3.92
N GLY A 127 42.94 21.94 4.93
CA GLY A 127 41.97 23.02 4.99
C GLY A 127 40.55 22.64 4.56
N ALA A 128 40.20 21.34 4.45
CA ALA A 128 38.84 20.92 4.18
C ALA A 128 37.88 21.35 5.31
N LYS A 129 36.78 22.02 4.94
CA LYS A 129 35.76 22.45 5.89
C LYS A 129 34.95 21.25 6.39
N ASN A 130 34.47 21.30 7.64
CA ASN A 130 33.63 20.28 8.25
C ASN A 130 32.39 19.95 7.36
N GLN A 131 31.79 20.98 6.77
CA GLN A 131 30.65 20.81 5.85
C GLN A 131 30.99 19.96 4.63
N PHE A 132 32.19 20.12 4.08
CA PHE A 132 32.63 19.30 2.92
C PHE A 132 32.68 17.83 3.31
N ILE A 133 33.31 17.49 4.43
CA ILE A 133 33.38 16.11 4.93
C ILE A 133 31.97 15.56 5.23
N LEU A 134 31.11 16.37 5.86
CA LEU A 134 29.73 15.98 6.15
C LEU A 134 28.96 15.62 4.89
N PHE A 135 28.99 16.49 3.88
CA PHE A 135 28.28 16.24 2.63
C PHE A 135 28.86 15.04 1.84
N GLN A 136 30.17 14.82 1.90
CA GLN A 136 30.82 13.68 1.27
C GLN A 136 30.25 12.35 1.80
N PHE A 137 30.23 12.17 3.11
CA PHE A 137 29.70 10.95 3.75
C PHE A 137 28.18 10.84 3.66
N LEU A 138 27.47 11.97 3.76
CA LEU A 138 26.02 11.98 3.60
C LEU A 138 25.60 11.58 2.20
N PHE A 139 26.32 12.06 1.17
CA PHE A 139 26.06 11.67 -0.21
C PHE A 139 26.33 10.18 -0.44
N GLU A 140 27.40 9.63 0.17
CA GLU A 140 27.70 8.20 0.12
C GLU A 140 26.58 7.36 0.73
N ALA A 141 26.04 7.75 1.88
CA ALA A 141 24.90 7.09 2.55
C ALA A 141 23.62 7.13 1.68
N VAL A 142 23.32 8.28 1.09
CA VAL A 142 22.16 8.46 0.20
C VAL A 142 22.32 7.62 -1.08
N LEU A 143 23.49 7.59 -1.66
CA LEU A 143 23.77 6.75 -2.84
C LEU A 143 23.54 5.26 -2.53
N LEU A 144 24.06 4.77 -1.40
CA LEU A 144 23.85 3.38 -0.98
C LEU A 144 22.36 3.08 -0.80
N ALA A 145 21.61 3.98 -0.16
CA ALA A 145 20.18 3.82 0.04
C ALA A 145 19.40 3.81 -1.30
N ILE A 146 19.74 4.69 -2.24
CA ILE A 146 19.09 4.75 -3.56
C ILE A 146 19.41 3.49 -4.37
N ILE A 147 20.65 3.02 -4.37
CA ILE A 147 21.04 1.78 -5.05
C ILE A 147 20.26 0.61 -4.47
N GLY A 148 20.20 0.48 -3.13
CA GLY A 148 19.39 -0.53 -2.45
C GLY A 148 17.90 -0.43 -2.82
N GLY A 149 17.37 0.79 -2.87
CA GLY A 149 16.00 1.07 -3.28
C GLY A 149 15.69 0.65 -4.73
N LEU A 150 16.65 0.88 -5.66
CA LEU A 150 16.55 0.42 -7.04
C LEU A 150 16.52 -1.11 -7.13
N PHE A 151 17.39 -1.80 -6.41
CA PHE A 151 17.36 -3.26 -6.32
C PHE A 151 16.05 -3.77 -5.75
N GLY A 152 15.53 -3.13 -4.70
CA GLY A 152 14.22 -3.43 -4.14
C GLY A 152 13.09 -3.26 -5.16
N LEU A 153 13.07 -2.18 -5.93
CA LEU A 153 12.09 -1.95 -6.99
C LEU A 153 12.19 -2.98 -8.12
N ILE A 154 13.40 -3.35 -8.53
CA ILE A 154 13.62 -4.42 -9.52
C ILE A 154 13.06 -5.74 -9.00
N PHE A 155 13.30 -6.07 -7.72
CA PHE A 155 12.77 -7.27 -7.11
C PHE A 155 11.23 -7.28 -7.07
N VAL A 156 10.61 -6.16 -6.68
CA VAL A 156 9.14 -6.01 -6.71
C VAL A 156 8.60 -6.14 -8.14
N TRP A 157 9.27 -5.55 -9.12
CA TRP A 157 8.86 -5.66 -10.53
C TRP A 157 8.93 -7.11 -11.02
N LEU A 158 10.00 -7.85 -10.70
CA LEU A 158 10.15 -9.25 -11.06
C LEU A 158 9.08 -10.12 -10.41
N THR A 159 8.80 -9.91 -9.12
CA THR A 159 7.75 -10.67 -8.41
C THR A 159 6.37 -10.37 -8.98
N THR A 160 6.07 -9.11 -9.27
CA THR A 160 4.82 -8.69 -9.93
C THR A 160 4.66 -9.35 -11.30
N PHE A 161 5.73 -9.37 -12.09
CA PHE A 161 5.72 -10.04 -13.39
C PHE A 161 5.47 -11.55 -13.26
N ALA A 162 6.15 -12.21 -12.32
CA ALA A 162 5.99 -13.65 -12.09
C ALA A 162 4.56 -14.01 -11.62
N VAL A 163 3.97 -13.21 -10.73
CA VAL A 163 2.60 -13.42 -10.26
C VAL A 163 1.59 -13.21 -11.39
N ASN A 164 1.73 -12.15 -12.17
CA ASN A 164 0.84 -11.90 -13.32
C ASN A 164 0.95 -13.00 -14.39
N ALA A 165 2.12 -13.61 -14.57
CA ALA A 165 2.29 -14.73 -15.49
C ALA A 165 1.68 -16.06 -14.98
N ALA A 166 1.52 -16.19 -13.66
CA ALA A 166 0.97 -17.39 -13.02
C ALA A 166 -0.54 -17.30 -12.75
N THR A 167 -1.14 -16.11 -12.82
CA THR A 167 -2.53 -15.87 -12.41
C THR A 167 -3.22 -15.01 -13.47
N ASP A 168 -4.24 -15.57 -14.15
CA ASP A 168 -5.02 -14.84 -15.17
C ASP A 168 -6.03 -13.86 -14.56
N ASP A 169 -6.37 -14.01 -13.28
CA ASP A 169 -7.45 -13.27 -12.61
C ASP A 169 -7.04 -11.88 -12.06
N PHE A 170 -5.74 -11.64 -11.85
CA PHE A 170 -5.24 -10.40 -11.24
C PHE A 170 -4.13 -9.78 -12.07
N ASN A 171 -4.29 -8.50 -12.40
CA ASN A 171 -3.25 -7.70 -13.04
C ASN A 171 -2.64 -6.71 -12.05
N PHE A 172 -1.52 -7.08 -11.46
CA PHE A 172 -0.74 -6.16 -10.62
C PHE A 172 0.10 -5.25 -11.49
N VAL A 173 -0.04 -3.94 -11.31
CA VAL A 173 0.71 -2.93 -12.06
C VAL A 173 1.55 -2.09 -11.11
N LEU A 174 2.85 -2.06 -11.35
CA LEU A 174 3.75 -1.15 -10.64
C LEU A 174 3.55 0.27 -11.17
N SER A 175 2.79 1.09 -10.46
CA SER A 175 2.54 2.48 -10.83
C SER A 175 3.80 3.33 -10.69
N LEU A 176 4.01 4.28 -11.61
CA LEU A 176 5.08 5.27 -11.54
C LEU A 176 5.06 6.04 -10.21
N LYS A 177 3.88 6.32 -9.66
CA LYS A 177 3.71 6.91 -8.34
C LYS A 177 4.40 6.09 -7.24
N ASN A 178 4.24 4.77 -7.26
CA ASN A 178 4.86 3.88 -6.27
C ASN A 178 6.39 3.85 -6.40
N VAL A 179 6.90 3.91 -7.63
CA VAL A 179 8.35 4.00 -7.90
C VAL A 179 8.93 5.29 -7.31
N VAL A 180 8.29 6.43 -7.57
CA VAL A 180 8.74 7.74 -7.05
C VAL A 180 8.67 7.78 -5.51
N ILE A 181 7.59 7.25 -4.93
CA ILE A 181 7.47 7.16 -3.47
C ILE A 181 8.57 6.26 -2.89
N GLY A 182 8.81 5.09 -3.45
CA GLY A 182 9.84 4.16 -2.99
C GLY A 182 11.24 4.77 -3.02
N LEU A 183 11.62 5.43 -4.12
CA LEU A 183 12.90 6.14 -4.22
C LEU A 183 12.97 7.33 -3.26
N GLY A 184 11.87 8.06 -3.07
CA GLY A 184 11.78 9.15 -2.10
C GLY A 184 12.00 8.67 -0.66
N ILE A 185 11.39 7.54 -0.29
CA ILE A 185 11.62 6.90 1.02
C ILE A 185 13.09 6.49 1.15
N SER A 186 13.67 5.84 0.14
CA SER A 186 15.09 5.44 0.15
C SER A 186 16.02 6.64 0.34
N PHE A 187 15.74 7.76 -0.34
CA PHE A 187 16.49 9.00 -0.17
C PHE A 187 16.42 9.53 1.26
N VAL A 188 15.22 9.60 1.84
CA VAL A 188 15.01 10.09 3.22
C VAL A 188 15.69 9.17 4.23
N VAL A 189 15.58 7.86 4.06
CA VAL A 189 16.24 6.86 4.92
C VAL A 189 17.76 7.01 4.85
N GLY A 190 18.32 7.15 3.63
CA GLY A 190 19.76 7.40 3.45
C GLY A 190 20.25 8.66 4.16
N LEU A 191 19.48 9.75 4.07
CA LEU A 191 19.77 11.00 4.78
C LEU A 191 19.76 10.80 6.30
N LEU A 192 18.66 10.25 6.84
CA LEU A 192 18.49 10.07 8.28
C LEU A 192 19.52 9.11 8.87
N SER A 193 19.81 8.02 8.19
CA SER A 193 20.78 7.01 8.63
C SER A 193 22.23 7.50 8.52
N GLY A 194 22.53 8.34 7.51
CA GLY A 194 23.85 8.87 7.27
C GLY A 194 24.22 10.08 8.10
N ILE A 195 23.26 10.84 8.65
CA ILE A 195 23.53 12.14 9.30
C ILE A 195 24.41 11.99 10.54
N ILE A 196 24.20 10.96 11.37
CA ILE A 196 24.98 10.74 12.60
C ILE A 196 26.42 10.35 12.28
N PRO A 197 26.71 9.31 11.47
CA PRO A 197 28.08 8.95 11.12
C PRO A 197 28.79 10.06 10.31
N ALA A 198 28.10 10.74 9.41
CA ALA A 198 28.67 11.86 8.65
C ALA A 198 29.07 13.05 9.55
N SER A 199 28.22 13.38 10.53
CA SER A 199 28.55 14.43 11.50
C SER A 199 29.71 14.04 12.41
N SER A 200 29.78 12.76 12.80
CA SER A 200 30.93 12.22 13.53
C SER A 200 32.23 12.37 12.75
N ALA A 201 32.23 12.01 11.45
CA ALA A 201 33.37 12.21 10.56
C ALA A 201 33.74 13.69 10.41
N ALA A 202 32.75 14.57 10.28
CA ALA A 202 32.96 16.00 10.13
C ALA A 202 33.54 16.67 11.36
N ASN A 203 33.35 16.12 12.54
CA ASN A 203 33.84 16.68 13.81
C ASN A 203 35.14 16.04 14.33
N LEU A 204 35.76 15.11 13.56
CA LEU A 204 37.05 14.52 13.93
C LEU A 204 38.15 15.59 14.05
N ASN A 205 38.96 15.47 15.11
CA ASN A 205 40.13 16.31 15.29
C ASN A 205 41.25 15.84 14.33
N PRO A 206 41.82 16.72 13.46
CA PRO A 206 42.83 16.32 12.48
C PRO A 206 44.07 15.63 13.11
N VAL A 207 44.51 16.12 14.24
CA VAL A 207 45.71 15.59 14.91
C VAL A 207 45.49 14.18 15.44
N GLU A 208 44.34 13.92 16.06
CA GLU A 208 43.98 12.60 16.57
C GLU A 208 43.68 11.63 15.44
N ALA A 209 43.04 12.11 14.37
CA ALA A 209 42.69 11.32 13.21
C ALA A 209 43.93 10.77 12.47
N ILE A 210 45.00 11.55 12.37
CA ILE A 210 46.26 11.11 11.73
C ILE A 210 46.98 10.10 12.64
N ARG A 211 46.99 10.31 13.98
CA ARG A 211 47.63 9.39 14.94
C ARG A 211 46.91 8.03 15.03
N ALA A 212 45.64 8.00 14.84
CA ALA A 212 44.85 6.76 14.86
C ALA A 212 45.13 5.81 13.68
N GLY A 213 45.80 6.28 12.65
CA GLY A 213 46.19 5.50 11.48
C GLY A 213 47.60 4.93 11.48
N GLN A 214 48.33 5.15 12.61
CA GLN A 214 49.66 4.57 12.85
C GLN A 214 49.54 3.43 13.87
#